data_1a43ebec4a4d3eb974071d5c314cb5e1
#
_entry.id   1a43ebec4a4d3eb974071d5c314cb5e1
#
_cell.length_a   1.000
_cell.length_b   1.000
_cell.length_c   1.000
_cell.angle_alpha   90.00
_cell.angle_beta   90.00
_cell.angle_gamma   90.00
#
_symmetry.space_group_name_H-M   'P 1'
#
loop_
_entity.id
_entity.type
_entity.pdbx_description
1 polymer ?
#
loop_
_entity_poly.entity_id
_entity_poly.type
_entity_poly.pdbx_seq_one_letter_code
_entity_poly.pdbx_strand_id
1 'polypeptide(L)'
;MRKLMCLMLCLPLLLSTALAEEQFDGQVVAGDAVSVTAPFGGTVKSIGLKQGAQVSVNDALLTLSTARVLAPEDGTIRGVFAEAGDSAADTVMYLAPVSRYTVSASIGKAYDAEDTKFVILGETVYIRCARDGSHQARGVITAVKGSSYTVQTTAGELYMEETVNIYRTADYAADQCIGTGTVTRTEALPISGQGSILNMYVQDGDTVERGQLLFETVEGTLGGQSWTDSTVRADVSGVVAEVLVKAGQQVSARDVLMTVYQPEAFQIRMSVPEDMLSGVRVGDEALIYFNWNEDKSAPCAGVVREISYVSEAEADSEPAYSVYVDFQADETVRLGMNVTVVLP
;
A
#
# COMPACT_ATOMS: atom_id res chain seq x y z
N MET A 1 -108.97 -1.55 -9.46
CA MET A 1 -108.00 -1.59 -10.59
C MET A 1 -106.73 -0.82 -10.25
N ARG A 2 -105.75 -1.44 -9.70
CA ARG A 2 -104.42 -0.79 -9.42
C ARG A 2 -103.35 -1.77 -9.84
N LYS A 3 -102.67 -1.45 -10.93
CA LYS A 3 -101.60 -2.24 -11.47
C LYS A 3 -100.32 -1.99 -10.58
N LEU A 4 -99.82 -3.00 -9.95
CA LEU A 4 -98.56 -3.03 -9.23
C LEU A 4 -97.47 -3.29 -10.24
N MET A 5 -96.63 -2.32 -10.50
CA MET A 5 -95.46 -2.43 -11.39
C MET A 5 -94.21 -2.78 -10.51
N CYS A 6 -93.79 -4.02 -10.66
CA CYS A 6 -92.64 -4.53 -9.95
C CYS A 6 -91.34 -4.03 -10.63
N LEU A 7 -90.65 -3.11 -9.98
CA LEU A 7 -89.36 -2.56 -10.43
C LEU A 7 -88.25 -3.54 -9.98
N MET A 8 -87.73 -4.31 -10.94
CA MET A 8 -86.61 -5.25 -10.71
C MET A 8 -85.31 -4.45 -10.72
N LEU A 9 -84.71 -4.20 -9.52
CA LEU A 9 -83.45 -3.54 -9.36
C LEU A 9 -82.33 -4.54 -9.63
N CYS A 10 -81.72 -4.54 -10.85
CA CYS A 10 -80.49 -5.23 -11.15
C CYS A 10 -79.34 -4.55 -10.46
N LEU A 11 -78.81 -5.15 -9.39
CA LEU A 11 -77.57 -4.77 -8.72
C LEU A 11 -76.41 -5.42 -9.50
N PRO A 12 -75.48 -4.66 -10.14
CA PRO A 12 -74.32 -5.29 -10.75
C PRO A 12 -73.40 -5.79 -9.63
N LEU A 13 -73.18 -7.10 -9.55
CA LEU A 13 -72.17 -7.75 -8.76
C LEU A 13 -70.80 -7.36 -9.36
N LEU A 14 -70.15 -6.38 -8.79
CA LEU A 14 -68.71 -6.19 -9.07
C LEU A 14 -67.97 -7.40 -8.50
N LEU A 15 -67.63 -8.37 -9.35
CA LEU A 15 -66.62 -9.34 -9.05
C LEU A 15 -65.30 -8.59 -9.02
N SER A 16 -64.84 -8.19 -7.83
CA SER A 16 -63.44 -7.94 -7.60
C SER A 16 -62.72 -9.31 -7.72
N THR A 17 -62.03 -9.53 -8.80
CA THR A 17 -61.03 -10.58 -8.86
C THR A 17 -59.96 -10.16 -7.88
N ALA A 18 -59.96 -10.74 -6.67
CA ALA A 18 -58.80 -10.75 -5.83
C ALA A 18 -57.72 -11.56 -6.63
N LEU A 19 -56.77 -10.86 -7.22
CA LEU A 19 -55.54 -11.49 -7.65
C LEU A 19 -54.95 -12.12 -6.39
N ALA A 20 -54.75 -13.40 -6.38
CA ALA A 20 -54.03 -14.07 -5.30
C ALA A 20 -52.59 -13.54 -5.35
N GLU A 21 -52.20 -12.76 -4.36
CA GLU A 21 -50.81 -12.34 -4.18
C GLU A 21 -49.98 -13.60 -3.92
N GLU A 22 -49.07 -13.92 -4.83
CA GLU A 22 -48.16 -15.04 -4.66
C GLU A 22 -47.03 -14.63 -3.72
N GLN A 23 -46.81 -15.39 -2.64
CA GLN A 23 -45.78 -15.14 -1.63
C GLN A 23 -44.67 -16.18 -1.72
N PHE A 24 -43.43 -15.71 -1.75
CA PHE A 24 -42.26 -16.55 -1.83
C PHE A 24 -41.29 -16.21 -0.68
N ASP A 25 -40.65 -17.23 -0.13
CA ASP A 25 -39.56 -17.05 0.79
C ASP A 25 -38.29 -16.66 0.04
N GLY A 26 -37.59 -15.66 0.53
CA GLY A 26 -36.35 -15.17 -0.05
C GLY A 26 -35.28 -14.85 0.98
N GLN A 27 -34.09 -14.64 0.49
CA GLN A 27 -32.94 -14.26 1.31
C GLN A 27 -32.13 -13.18 0.61
N VAL A 28 -31.62 -12.23 1.40
CA VAL A 28 -30.68 -11.21 0.91
C VAL A 28 -29.37 -11.88 0.54
N VAL A 29 -28.99 -11.79 -0.70
CA VAL A 29 -27.71 -12.29 -1.25
C VAL A 29 -26.91 -11.13 -1.84
N ALA A 30 -25.62 -11.32 -2.01
CA ALA A 30 -24.79 -10.39 -2.74
C ALA A 30 -24.80 -10.73 -4.23
N GLY A 31 -24.80 -9.72 -5.07
CA GLY A 31 -24.43 -9.83 -6.47
C GLY A 31 -22.91 -9.78 -6.65
N ASP A 32 -22.46 -9.09 -7.71
CA ASP A 32 -21.04 -9.00 -8.02
C ASP A 32 -20.25 -8.20 -6.97
N ALA A 33 -19.08 -8.71 -6.63
CA ALA A 33 -18.15 -8.04 -5.74
C ALA A 33 -17.16 -7.16 -6.51
N VAL A 34 -16.86 -5.98 -5.98
CA VAL A 34 -15.82 -5.10 -6.50
C VAL A 34 -14.48 -5.52 -5.92
N SER A 35 -13.47 -5.66 -6.80
CA SER A 35 -12.11 -6.02 -6.39
C SER A 35 -11.32 -4.79 -5.98
N VAL A 36 -10.74 -4.82 -4.78
CA VAL A 36 -9.74 -3.86 -4.33
C VAL A 36 -8.37 -4.41 -4.65
N THR A 37 -7.58 -3.66 -5.43
CA THR A 37 -6.27 -4.08 -5.92
C THR A 37 -5.13 -3.32 -5.24
N ALA A 38 -3.94 -3.94 -5.22
CA ALA A 38 -2.73 -3.30 -4.74
C ALA A 38 -2.32 -2.15 -5.67
N PRO A 39 -2.15 -0.92 -5.15
CA PRO A 39 -1.71 0.21 -5.97
C PRO A 39 -0.24 0.09 -6.39
N PHE A 40 0.56 -0.58 -5.59
CA PHE A 40 1.99 -0.87 -5.81
C PHE A 40 2.35 -2.20 -5.15
N GLY A 41 3.53 -2.73 -5.46
CA GLY A 41 4.04 -3.95 -4.86
C GLY A 41 4.63 -3.73 -3.46
N GLY A 42 4.68 -4.81 -2.68
CA GLY A 42 5.25 -4.80 -1.34
C GLY A 42 4.80 -5.99 -0.51
N THR A 43 5.24 -6.05 0.74
CA THR A 43 4.79 -7.08 1.69
C THR A 43 3.63 -6.54 2.52
N VAL A 44 2.56 -7.29 2.66
CA VAL A 44 1.42 -6.95 3.52
C VAL A 44 1.89 -6.89 4.98
N LYS A 45 1.89 -5.71 5.58
CA LYS A 45 2.33 -5.49 6.97
C LYS A 45 1.23 -5.81 7.97
N SER A 46 0.02 -5.31 7.70
CA SER A 46 -1.13 -5.53 8.56
C SER A 46 -2.42 -5.42 7.76
N ILE A 47 -3.45 -6.14 8.22
CA ILE A 47 -4.79 -6.11 7.65
C ILE A 47 -5.73 -5.66 8.76
N GLY A 48 -6.43 -4.54 8.56
CA GLY A 48 -7.31 -3.93 9.56
C GLY A 48 -8.70 -4.55 9.63
N LEU A 49 -9.09 -5.34 8.63
CA LEU A 49 -10.45 -5.78 8.41
C LEU A 49 -10.57 -7.30 8.31
N LYS A 50 -11.80 -7.77 8.49
CA LYS A 50 -12.17 -9.19 8.35
C LYS A 50 -13.35 -9.29 7.38
N GLN A 51 -13.57 -10.46 6.82
CA GLN A 51 -14.78 -10.79 6.08
C GLN A 51 -16.04 -10.39 6.87
N GLY A 52 -17.00 -9.77 6.21
CA GLY A 52 -18.22 -9.24 6.82
C GLY A 52 -18.08 -7.88 7.50
N ALA A 53 -16.89 -7.27 7.53
CA ALA A 53 -16.70 -5.92 8.05
C ALA A 53 -17.31 -4.88 7.08
N GLN A 54 -17.96 -3.86 7.63
CA GLN A 54 -18.43 -2.72 6.85
C GLN A 54 -17.27 -1.75 6.60
N VAL A 55 -17.18 -1.20 5.40
CA VAL A 55 -16.19 -0.23 4.97
C VAL A 55 -16.83 0.96 4.29
N SER A 56 -16.26 2.12 4.48
CA SER A 56 -16.62 3.36 3.79
C SER A 56 -15.47 3.82 2.90
N VAL A 57 -15.77 4.66 1.91
CA VAL A 57 -14.74 5.28 1.07
C VAL A 57 -13.68 5.96 1.95
N ASN A 58 -12.41 5.76 1.63
CA ASN A 58 -11.21 6.19 2.37
C ASN A 58 -10.88 5.41 3.65
N ASP A 59 -11.66 4.43 4.07
CA ASP A 59 -11.27 3.58 5.20
C ASP A 59 -9.98 2.83 4.90
N ALA A 60 -9.13 2.70 5.92
CA ALA A 60 -7.88 1.96 5.83
C ALA A 60 -8.17 0.45 5.81
N LEU A 61 -7.81 -0.23 4.73
CA LEU A 61 -8.04 -1.66 4.54
C LEU A 61 -6.85 -2.49 5.03
N LEU A 62 -5.68 -2.16 4.54
CA LEU A 62 -4.42 -2.80 4.91
C LEU A 62 -3.24 -1.86 4.68
N THR A 63 -2.09 -2.20 5.25
CA THR A 63 -0.84 -1.46 5.06
C THR A 63 0.19 -2.35 4.39
N LEU A 64 0.84 -1.84 3.36
CA LEU A 64 1.99 -2.46 2.71
C LEU A 64 3.30 -1.96 3.36
N SER A 65 4.33 -2.78 3.36
CA SER A 65 5.65 -2.35 3.83
C SER A 65 6.38 -1.56 2.76
N THR A 66 7.12 -0.54 3.19
CA THR A 66 8.03 0.26 2.37
C THR A 66 9.47 -0.18 2.58
N ALA A 67 10.33 0.01 1.59
CA ALA A 67 11.78 -0.05 1.78
C ALA A 67 12.29 1.33 2.18
N ARG A 68 13.23 1.36 3.15
CA ARG A 68 13.77 2.59 3.73
C ARG A 68 15.20 2.77 3.28
N VAL A 69 15.50 3.93 2.70
CA VAL A 69 16.86 4.32 2.32
C VAL A 69 17.39 5.28 3.36
N LEU A 70 18.50 4.89 4.01
CA LEU A 70 19.10 5.58 5.14
C LEU A 70 20.44 6.18 4.73
N ALA A 71 20.83 7.28 5.38
CA ALA A 71 22.15 7.86 5.20
C ALA A 71 23.26 6.88 5.66
N PRO A 72 24.23 6.54 4.80
CA PRO A 72 25.31 5.60 5.15
C PRO A 72 26.34 6.21 6.11
N GLU A 73 26.45 7.54 6.13
CA GLU A 73 27.35 8.32 7.00
C GLU A 73 26.81 9.74 7.24
N ASP A 74 27.46 10.48 8.12
CA ASP A 74 27.14 11.89 8.37
C ASP A 74 27.56 12.75 7.17
N GLY A 75 26.72 13.71 6.79
CA GLY A 75 27.03 14.57 5.65
C GLY A 75 25.97 15.60 5.33
N THR A 76 26.10 16.20 4.16
CA THR A 76 25.14 17.16 3.62
C THR A 76 24.59 16.66 2.30
N ILE A 77 23.27 16.68 2.17
CA ILE A 77 22.58 16.32 0.91
C ILE A 77 22.91 17.35 -0.16
N ARG A 78 23.23 16.86 -1.36
CA ARG A 78 23.55 17.66 -2.53
C ARG A 78 22.91 17.08 -3.79
N GLY A 79 22.35 17.95 -4.63
CA GLY A 79 21.81 17.58 -5.92
C GLY A 79 20.72 16.51 -5.82
N VAL A 80 19.54 16.89 -5.31
CA VAL A 80 18.35 16.01 -5.34
C VAL A 80 17.78 16.05 -6.75
N PHE A 81 17.69 14.87 -7.41
CA PHE A 81 17.33 14.74 -8.83
C PHE A 81 16.00 14.02 -9.06
N ALA A 82 15.37 13.51 -8.02
CA ALA A 82 14.12 12.78 -8.11
C ALA A 82 13.15 13.23 -7.02
N GLU A 83 11.86 13.10 -7.30
CA GLU A 83 10.76 13.45 -6.43
C GLU A 83 9.88 12.23 -6.09
N ALA A 84 8.89 12.41 -5.21
CA ALA A 84 7.91 11.37 -4.93
C ALA A 84 7.15 10.98 -6.23
N GLY A 85 7.07 9.67 -6.48
CA GLY A 85 6.51 9.10 -7.71
C GLY A 85 7.57 8.66 -8.74
N ASP A 86 8.79 9.20 -8.66
CA ASP A 86 9.88 8.86 -9.58
C ASP A 86 10.54 7.52 -9.24
N SER A 87 11.30 6.99 -10.21
CA SER A 87 12.14 5.81 -10.00
C SER A 87 13.32 6.12 -9.08
N ALA A 88 13.59 5.23 -8.13
CA ALA A 88 14.75 5.32 -7.24
C ALA A 88 15.97 4.54 -7.75
N ALA A 89 15.89 3.88 -8.92
CA ALA A 89 16.94 3.01 -9.44
C ALA A 89 18.21 3.77 -9.83
N ASP A 90 18.07 5.01 -10.30
CA ASP A 90 19.18 5.89 -10.61
C ASP A 90 19.60 6.70 -9.36
N THR A 91 20.63 7.53 -9.50
CA THR A 91 21.05 8.41 -8.41
C THR A 91 19.93 9.41 -8.07
N VAL A 92 19.34 9.25 -6.89
CA VAL A 92 18.30 10.13 -6.36
C VAL A 92 18.92 11.43 -5.82
N MET A 93 20.05 11.31 -5.14
CA MET A 93 20.77 12.43 -4.55
C MET A 93 22.24 12.07 -4.31
N TYR A 94 23.04 13.06 -3.99
CA TYR A 94 24.40 12.86 -3.47
C TYR A 94 24.46 13.21 -1.99
N LEU A 95 25.22 12.42 -1.23
CA LEU A 95 25.64 12.73 0.14
C LEU A 95 27.09 13.21 0.10
N ALA A 96 27.32 14.47 0.45
CA ALA A 96 28.65 15.04 0.64
C ALA A 96 29.10 14.78 2.08
N PRO A 97 30.11 13.93 2.32
CA PRO A 97 30.57 13.62 3.66
C PRO A 97 31.09 14.85 4.41
N VAL A 98 31.02 14.82 5.73
CA VAL A 98 31.60 15.89 6.61
C VAL A 98 33.08 16.01 6.38
N SER A 99 33.77 14.90 6.17
CA SER A 99 35.21 14.85 5.82
C SER A 99 35.43 15.36 4.40
N ARG A 100 35.97 16.56 4.30
CA ARG A 100 36.21 17.23 3.00
C ARG A 100 37.37 16.63 2.21
N TYR A 101 38.36 16.02 2.91
CA TYR A 101 39.60 15.56 2.32
C TYR A 101 39.87 14.10 2.65
N THR A 102 40.42 13.42 1.68
CA THR A 102 40.95 12.08 1.77
C THR A 102 42.42 12.10 1.35
N VAL A 103 43.27 11.39 2.06
CA VAL A 103 44.69 11.26 1.69
C VAL A 103 44.96 9.87 1.16
N SER A 104 45.38 9.79 -0.10
CA SER A 104 45.91 8.56 -0.69
C SER A 104 47.37 8.45 -0.38
N ALA A 105 47.76 7.50 0.47
CA ALA A 105 49.06 7.38 1.05
C ALA A 105 49.78 6.08 0.72
N SER A 106 51.09 6.11 0.81
CA SER A 106 51.96 4.92 0.66
C SER A 106 53.00 4.87 1.78
N ILE A 107 53.31 3.66 2.27
CA ILE A 107 54.34 3.40 3.27
C ILE A 107 55.75 3.49 2.70
N GLY A 108 55.94 3.74 1.41
CA GLY A 108 57.26 3.72 0.73
C GLY A 108 58.25 4.74 1.25
N LYS A 109 57.77 5.77 2.02
CA LYS A 109 58.63 6.74 2.72
C LYS A 109 58.51 6.66 4.23
N ALA A 110 57.96 5.59 4.77
CA ALA A 110 58.03 5.32 6.20
C ALA A 110 59.49 5.04 6.60
N TYR A 111 59.83 5.39 7.81
CA TYR A 111 61.14 5.02 8.36
C TYR A 111 61.28 3.50 8.42
N ASP A 112 62.53 2.99 8.39
CA ASP A 112 62.83 1.56 8.27
C ASP A 112 62.55 0.72 9.53
N ALA A 113 61.87 1.26 10.53
CA ALA A 113 61.42 0.49 11.66
C ALA A 113 60.19 -0.37 11.26
N GLU A 114 60.20 -1.64 11.69
CA GLU A 114 59.07 -2.56 11.35
C GLU A 114 57.71 -1.99 11.78
N ASP A 115 57.64 -1.39 12.94
CA ASP A 115 56.40 -0.83 13.49
C ASP A 115 55.83 0.32 12.66
N THR A 116 56.66 1.09 11.93
CA THR A 116 56.19 2.18 11.08
C THR A 116 55.63 1.71 9.74
N LYS A 117 56.03 0.50 9.29
CA LYS A 117 55.58 -0.11 8.05
C LYS A 117 54.23 -0.88 8.22
N PHE A 118 53.84 -1.18 9.46
CA PHE A 118 52.58 -1.90 9.75
C PHE A 118 51.45 -0.92 10.02
N VAL A 119 50.60 -0.74 9.01
CA VAL A 119 49.46 0.19 9.06
C VAL A 119 48.17 -0.57 9.34
N ILE A 120 47.41 -0.10 10.30
CA ILE A 120 46.18 -0.78 10.77
C ILE A 120 44.95 0.00 10.36
N LEU A 121 43.94 -0.71 9.86
CA LEU A 121 42.61 -0.16 9.59
C LEU A 121 41.99 0.40 10.90
N GLY A 122 41.41 1.61 10.84
CA GLY A 122 40.82 2.29 12.00
C GLY A 122 41.80 3.04 12.88
N GLU A 123 43.11 3.00 12.58
CA GLU A 123 44.14 3.75 13.33
C GLU A 123 43.95 5.25 13.15
N THR A 124 44.00 5.99 14.24
CA THR A 124 44.02 7.47 14.23
C THR A 124 45.43 7.96 13.89
N VAL A 125 45.53 8.85 12.93
CA VAL A 125 46.81 9.38 12.43
C VAL A 125 46.80 10.92 12.38
N TYR A 126 47.99 11.49 12.36
CA TYR A 126 48.23 12.93 12.29
C TYR A 126 48.94 13.23 10.96
N ILE A 127 48.40 14.23 10.25
CA ILE A 127 48.78 14.58 8.89
C ILE A 127 49.41 15.96 8.91
N ARG A 128 50.55 16.12 8.23
CA ARG A 128 51.25 17.40 8.15
C ARG A 128 51.80 17.65 6.75
N CYS A 129 51.66 18.90 6.25
CA CYS A 129 52.25 19.29 4.97
C CYS A 129 53.73 18.91 4.91
N ALA A 130 54.15 18.21 3.87
CA ALA A 130 55.51 17.74 3.71
C ALA A 130 56.48 18.86 3.35
N ARG A 131 55.96 19.97 2.80
CA ARG A 131 56.78 21.09 2.31
C ARG A 131 57.28 22.00 3.44
N ASP A 132 56.35 22.48 4.25
CA ASP A 132 56.64 23.51 5.25
C ASP A 132 55.99 23.29 6.62
N GLY A 133 55.14 22.25 6.72
CA GLY A 133 54.41 21.92 7.93
C GLY A 133 53.29 22.89 8.30
N SER A 134 52.93 23.81 7.41
CA SER A 134 51.92 24.86 7.66
C SER A 134 50.53 24.34 7.89
N HIS A 135 50.12 23.25 7.14
CA HIS A 135 48.81 22.64 7.23
C HIS A 135 48.90 21.33 8.00
N GLN A 136 47.94 21.13 8.89
CA GLN A 136 47.89 19.99 9.78
C GLN A 136 46.47 19.48 9.89
N ALA A 137 46.32 18.16 9.96
CA ALA A 137 45.04 17.51 10.13
C ALA A 137 45.17 16.24 10.99
N ARG A 138 44.06 15.76 11.47
CA ARG A 138 43.90 14.44 12.07
C ARG A 138 42.95 13.60 11.18
N GLY A 139 43.24 12.33 11.05
CA GLY A 139 42.41 11.44 10.27
C GLY A 139 42.41 10.01 10.80
N VAL A 140 41.62 9.16 10.17
CA VAL A 140 41.54 7.74 10.46
C VAL A 140 41.81 6.97 9.19
N ILE A 141 42.51 5.85 9.29
CA ILE A 141 42.82 4.97 8.17
C ILE A 141 41.56 4.18 7.85
N THR A 142 41.00 4.39 6.66
CA THR A 142 39.74 3.76 6.21
C THR A 142 39.90 2.63 5.24
N ALA A 143 41.09 2.49 4.61
CA ALA A 143 41.41 1.38 3.75
C ALA A 143 42.90 1.10 3.75
N VAL A 144 43.31 -0.19 3.64
CA VAL A 144 44.67 -0.63 3.50
C VAL A 144 44.74 -1.65 2.37
N LYS A 145 45.62 -1.42 1.37
CA LYS A 145 45.82 -2.30 0.24
C LYS A 145 47.30 -2.43 -0.10
N GLY A 146 47.91 -3.49 0.40
CA GLY A 146 49.35 -3.72 0.26
C GLY A 146 50.16 -2.59 0.92
N SER A 147 50.99 -1.89 0.13
CA SER A 147 51.78 -0.76 0.58
C SER A 147 51.04 0.61 0.53
N SER A 148 49.80 0.62 0.07
CA SER A 148 48.99 1.81 -0.05
C SER A 148 47.87 1.81 0.99
N TYR A 149 47.50 2.97 1.51
CA TYR A 149 46.40 3.11 2.40
C TYR A 149 45.69 4.46 2.20
N THR A 150 44.44 4.54 2.66
CA THR A 150 43.62 5.76 2.58
C THR A 150 43.35 6.29 3.97
N VAL A 151 43.53 7.60 4.15
CA VAL A 151 43.21 8.30 5.39
C VAL A 151 42.08 9.28 5.12
N GLN A 152 40.98 9.14 5.84
CA GLN A 152 39.90 10.10 5.85
C GLN A 152 40.15 11.14 6.94
N THR A 153 40.15 12.43 6.60
CA THR A 153 40.41 13.51 7.57
C THR A 153 39.20 13.70 8.48
N THR A 154 39.44 13.83 9.78
CA THR A 154 38.40 14.07 10.79
C THR A 154 38.44 15.49 11.36
N ALA A 155 39.57 16.14 11.30
CA ALA A 155 39.77 17.51 11.78
C ALA A 155 41.02 18.14 11.15
N GLY A 156 41.07 19.48 11.13
CA GLY A 156 42.20 20.27 10.59
C GLY A 156 41.94 20.73 9.15
N GLU A 157 42.91 21.44 8.59
CA GLU A 157 42.86 22.00 7.24
C GLU A 157 44.00 21.49 6.39
N LEU A 158 43.69 21.05 5.18
CA LEU A 158 44.65 20.65 4.16
C LEU A 158 44.26 21.31 2.84
N TYR A 159 45.22 21.43 1.92
CA TYR A 159 44.93 21.91 0.57
C TYR A 159 44.89 20.74 -0.44
N MET A 160 44.06 20.90 -1.46
CA MET A 160 43.99 19.97 -2.58
C MET A 160 45.35 19.80 -3.24
N GLU A 161 45.67 18.56 -3.61
CA GLU A 161 46.91 18.14 -4.30
C GLU A 161 48.19 18.36 -3.44
N GLU A 162 48.03 18.73 -2.18
CA GLU A 162 49.15 18.89 -1.25
C GLU A 162 49.78 17.53 -0.94
N THR A 163 51.13 17.50 -0.93
CA THR A 163 51.87 16.35 -0.43
C THR A 163 51.98 16.44 1.08
N VAL A 164 51.61 15.38 1.77
CA VAL A 164 51.60 15.32 3.24
C VAL A 164 52.37 14.09 3.74
N ASN A 165 52.96 14.24 4.92
CA ASN A 165 53.50 13.13 5.71
C ASN A 165 52.47 12.74 6.78
N ILE A 166 52.41 11.45 7.09
CA ILE A 166 51.44 10.87 8.01
C ILE A 166 52.18 10.26 9.20
N TYR A 167 51.74 10.57 10.38
CA TYR A 167 52.37 10.21 11.64
C TYR A 167 51.41 9.55 12.61
N ARG A 168 51.90 8.67 13.48
CA ARG A 168 51.12 8.07 14.57
C ARG A 168 50.89 8.99 15.73
N THR A 169 51.78 9.95 15.94
CA THR A 169 51.76 10.84 17.12
C THR A 169 51.58 12.32 16.73
N ALA A 170 50.97 13.08 17.62
CA ALA A 170 50.62 14.49 17.38
C ALA A 170 51.82 15.43 17.39
N ASP A 171 52.96 14.99 17.88
CA ASP A 171 54.21 15.72 17.90
C ASP A 171 54.98 15.65 16.58
N TYR A 172 54.48 14.86 15.62
CA TYR A 172 55.09 14.65 14.30
C TYR A 172 56.54 14.15 14.37
N ALA A 173 56.84 13.32 15.37
CA ALA A 173 58.16 12.73 15.54
C ALA A 173 58.57 11.95 14.29
N ALA A 174 59.84 12.14 13.87
CA ALA A 174 60.29 11.58 12.59
C ALA A 174 60.22 10.05 12.54
N ASP A 175 60.53 9.39 13.66
CA ASP A 175 60.46 7.94 13.84
C ASP A 175 59.03 7.38 13.82
N GLN A 176 58.00 8.24 13.96
CA GLN A 176 56.60 7.89 13.92
C GLN A 176 55.94 8.15 12.55
N CYS A 177 56.73 8.48 11.53
CA CYS A 177 56.23 8.67 10.17
C CYS A 177 55.88 7.32 9.55
N ILE A 178 54.65 7.09 9.17
CA ILE A 178 54.15 5.85 8.55
C ILE A 178 53.97 5.97 7.05
N GLY A 179 54.26 7.10 6.45
CA GLY A 179 54.21 7.25 5.01
C GLY A 179 53.99 8.68 4.52
N THR A 180 53.84 8.77 3.21
CA THR A 180 53.57 10.05 2.51
C THR A 180 52.39 9.83 1.60
N GLY A 181 51.54 10.87 1.46
CA GLY A 181 50.35 10.82 0.62
C GLY A 181 50.06 12.16 -0.06
N THR A 182 49.09 12.11 -0.93
CA THR A 182 48.55 13.30 -1.61
C THR A 182 47.12 13.52 -1.16
N VAL A 183 46.77 14.77 -0.87
CA VAL A 183 45.43 15.18 -0.46
C VAL A 183 44.54 15.25 -1.68
N THR A 184 43.39 14.56 -1.61
CA THR A 184 42.33 14.59 -2.61
C THR A 184 41.03 15.03 -1.96
N ARG A 185 40.07 15.47 -2.76
CA ARG A 185 38.72 15.77 -2.26
C ARG A 185 37.98 14.46 -2.02
N THR A 186 37.27 14.38 -0.90
CA THR A 186 36.34 13.30 -0.66
C THR A 186 35.18 13.44 -1.65
N GLU A 187 34.93 12.39 -2.43
CA GLU A 187 33.83 12.36 -3.38
C GLU A 187 32.49 12.24 -2.65
N ALA A 188 31.46 12.88 -3.20
CA ALA A 188 30.11 12.69 -2.73
C ALA A 188 29.59 11.32 -3.09
N LEU A 189 28.89 10.68 -2.16
CA LEU A 189 28.32 9.34 -2.34
C LEU A 189 27.00 9.43 -3.09
N PRO A 190 26.82 8.71 -4.21
CA PRO A 190 25.53 8.60 -4.87
C PRO A 190 24.58 7.74 -4.01
N ILE A 191 23.40 8.25 -3.75
CA ILE A 191 22.33 7.55 -3.05
C ILE A 191 21.26 7.16 -4.05
N SER A 192 20.92 5.88 -4.09
CA SER A 192 19.85 5.30 -4.91
C SER A 192 19.05 4.28 -4.10
N GLY A 193 17.96 3.79 -4.67
CA GLY A 193 17.10 2.77 -4.07
C GLY A 193 16.59 1.79 -5.11
N GLN A 194 15.54 1.06 -4.77
CA GLN A 194 14.83 0.19 -5.71
C GLN A 194 13.36 0.58 -5.76
N GLY A 195 12.72 0.40 -6.94
CA GLY A 195 11.32 0.75 -7.13
C GLY A 195 11.09 2.23 -7.31
N SER A 196 9.96 2.74 -6.83
CA SER A 196 9.58 4.16 -6.91
C SER A 196 9.59 4.83 -5.55
N ILE A 197 9.96 6.10 -5.52
CA ILE A 197 9.98 6.92 -4.29
C ILE A 197 8.53 7.17 -3.86
N LEU A 198 8.20 6.74 -2.64
CA LEU A 198 6.92 7.03 -2.01
C LEU A 198 6.95 8.39 -1.31
N ASN A 199 7.95 8.58 -0.45
CA ASN A 199 8.13 9.82 0.32
C ASN A 199 9.60 10.21 0.36
N MET A 200 9.85 11.52 0.24
CA MET A 200 11.16 12.15 0.43
C MET A 200 11.14 12.91 1.76
N TYR A 201 12.18 12.69 2.60
CA TYR A 201 12.27 13.30 3.95
C TYR A 201 13.38 14.32 4.08
N VAL A 202 14.16 14.52 3.03
CA VAL A 202 15.29 15.46 3.00
C VAL A 202 15.26 16.30 1.73
N GLN A 203 15.92 17.45 1.81
CA GLN A 203 16.05 18.42 0.72
C GLN A 203 17.52 18.73 0.45
N ASP A 204 17.80 19.38 -0.68
CA ASP A 204 19.15 19.85 -0.99
C ASP A 204 19.64 20.85 0.06
N GLY A 205 20.82 20.60 0.57
CA GLY A 205 21.44 21.40 1.65
C GLY A 205 21.23 20.87 3.06
N ASP A 206 20.34 19.91 3.27
CA ASP A 206 20.11 19.33 4.61
C ASP A 206 21.35 18.60 5.12
N THR A 207 21.63 18.78 6.41
CA THR A 207 22.63 17.98 7.11
C THR A 207 21.97 16.75 7.71
N VAL A 208 22.54 15.58 7.45
CA VAL A 208 22.02 14.29 7.91
C VAL A 208 23.06 13.53 8.72
N GLU A 209 22.57 12.71 9.64
CA GLU A 209 23.38 11.80 10.44
C GLU A 209 23.29 10.38 9.87
N ARG A 210 24.32 9.58 10.11
CA ARG A 210 24.33 8.17 9.74
C ARG A 210 23.11 7.43 10.29
N GLY A 211 22.38 6.74 9.42
CA GLY A 211 21.16 6.01 9.78
C GLY A 211 19.89 6.87 9.74
N GLN A 212 19.99 8.17 9.45
CA GLN A 212 18.82 9.01 9.24
C GLN A 212 18.08 8.58 7.97
N LEU A 213 16.74 8.57 8.02
CA LEU A 213 15.89 8.23 6.89
C LEU A 213 15.95 9.36 5.85
N LEU A 214 16.32 8.99 4.61
CA LEU A 214 16.37 9.91 3.48
C LEU A 214 15.09 9.88 2.66
N PHE A 215 14.65 8.69 2.27
CA PHE A 215 13.41 8.48 1.55
C PHE A 215 12.91 7.04 1.72
N GLU A 216 11.64 6.83 1.40
CA GLU A 216 11.00 5.52 1.36
C GLU A 216 10.61 5.16 -0.07
N THR A 217 10.74 3.89 -0.40
CA THR A 217 10.36 3.37 -1.72
C THR A 217 9.36 2.22 -1.61
N VAL A 218 8.64 2.01 -2.69
CA VAL A 218 7.72 0.88 -2.91
C VAL A 218 8.15 0.10 -4.14
N GLU A 219 7.77 -1.17 -4.21
CA GLU A 219 8.08 -2.03 -5.34
C GLU A 219 7.20 -1.66 -6.55
N GLY A 220 7.80 -1.59 -7.73
CA GLY A 220 7.12 -1.25 -8.98
C GLY A 220 7.12 0.24 -9.30
N THR A 221 6.19 0.66 -10.15
CA THR A 221 6.04 2.05 -10.59
C THR A 221 4.76 2.66 -10.06
N LEU A 222 4.84 3.86 -9.51
CA LEU A 222 3.67 4.61 -9.03
C LEU A 222 2.88 5.30 -10.15
N GLY A 223 3.37 5.22 -11.41
CA GLY A 223 2.68 5.74 -12.59
C GLY A 223 2.35 7.24 -12.55
N GLY A 224 3.15 8.02 -11.82
CA GLY A 224 2.95 9.48 -11.65
C GLY A 224 1.83 9.84 -10.66
N GLN A 225 1.24 8.86 -9.97
CA GLN A 225 0.29 9.14 -8.88
C GLN A 225 1.05 9.38 -7.58
N SER A 226 0.68 10.46 -6.90
CA SER A 226 1.22 10.79 -5.59
C SER A 226 0.45 10.02 -4.52
N TRP A 227 1.14 9.15 -3.82
CA TRP A 227 0.64 8.43 -2.64
C TRP A 227 1.27 9.05 -1.40
N THR A 228 0.48 9.33 -0.38
CA THR A 228 0.96 9.97 0.85
C THR A 228 1.45 8.98 1.90
N ASP A 229 0.97 7.72 1.81
CA ASP A 229 1.36 6.66 2.72
C ASP A 229 1.28 5.27 2.04
N SER A 230 1.70 4.23 2.75
CA SER A 230 1.65 2.85 2.29
C SER A 230 0.35 2.13 2.65
N THR A 231 -0.70 2.85 3.00
CA THR A 231 -2.01 2.32 3.38
C THR A 231 -2.90 2.20 2.14
N VAL A 232 -3.36 1.01 1.87
CA VAL A 232 -4.41 0.79 0.86
C VAL A 232 -5.74 1.15 1.49
N ARG A 233 -6.49 2.04 0.82
CA ARG A 233 -7.78 2.53 1.27
C ARG A 233 -8.90 2.04 0.37
N ALA A 234 -10.11 1.98 0.92
CA ALA A 234 -11.31 1.65 0.16
C ALA A 234 -11.63 2.79 -0.82
N ASP A 235 -11.85 2.44 -2.07
CA ASP A 235 -12.38 3.31 -3.11
C ASP A 235 -13.90 3.22 -3.24
N VAL A 236 -14.51 2.24 -2.59
CA VAL A 236 -15.95 1.99 -2.53
C VAL A 236 -16.42 1.76 -1.10
N SER A 237 -17.67 2.07 -0.82
CA SER A 237 -18.35 1.69 0.43
C SER A 237 -19.03 0.34 0.26
N GLY A 238 -19.11 -0.46 1.35
CA GLY A 238 -19.77 -1.75 1.28
C GLY A 238 -19.40 -2.69 2.41
N VAL A 239 -19.49 -3.99 2.16
CA VAL A 239 -19.15 -5.06 3.08
C VAL A 239 -18.04 -5.91 2.50
N VAL A 240 -16.98 -6.17 3.27
CA VAL A 240 -15.86 -7.03 2.85
C VAL A 240 -16.40 -8.44 2.57
N ALA A 241 -16.34 -8.84 1.30
CA ALA A 241 -16.78 -10.16 0.84
C ALA A 241 -15.75 -11.22 1.19
N GLU A 242 -14.48 -10.97 0.84
CA GLU A 242 -13.37 -11.87 1.09
C GLU A 242 -12.06 -11.09 1.20
N VAL A 243 -11.16 -11.57 2.05
CA VAL A 243 -9.78 -11.09 2.15
C VAL A 243 -8.87 -12.15 1.55
N LEU A 244 -8.24 -11.83 0.42
CA LEU A 244 -7.47 -12.78 -0.40
C LEU A 244 -5.98 -12.85 -0.02
N VAL A 245 -5.51 -11.97 0.84
CA VAL A 245 -4.10 -11.85 1.24
C VAL A 245 -3.94 -12.02 2.74
N LYS A 246 -2.70 -12.32 3.17
CA LYS A 246 -2.33 -12.50 4.58
C LYS A 246 -1.18 -11.59 4.95
N ALA A 247 -1.09 -11.23 6.23
CA ALA A 247 0.07 -10.52 6.75
C ALA A 247 1.36 -11.33 6.51
N GLY A 248 2.41 -10.66 6.04
CA GLY A 248 3.67 -11.26 5.60
C GLY A 248 3.69 -11.75 4.15
N GLN A 249 2.57 -11.72 3.44
CA GLN A 249 2.50 -12.09 2.03
C GLN A 249 3.04 -10.96 1.15
N GLN A 250 3.86 -11.31 0.16
CA GLN A 250 4.29 -10.39 -0.89
C GLN A 250 3.21 -10.28 -1.97
N VAL A 251 2.94 -9.06 -2.40
CA VAL A 251 1.96 -8.72 -3.45
C VAL A 251 2.63 -7.83 -4.48
N SER A 252 2.18 -7.93 -5.72
CA SER A 252 2.57 -7.06 -6.83
C SER A 252 1.50 -6.00 -7.09
N ALA A 253 1.87 -4.94 -7.77
CA ALA A 253 0.89 -3.94 -8.23
C ALA A 253 -0.23 -4.61 -9.04
N ARG A 254 -1.48 -4.24 -8.77
CA ARG A 254 -2.73 -4.78 -9.33
C ARG A 254 -3.16 -6.17 -8.84
N ASP A 255 -2.42 -6.81 -7.92
CA ASP A 255 -2.94 -8.02 -7.28
C ASP A 255 -4.23 -7.69 -6.52
N VAL A 256 -5.22 -8.59 -6.58
CA VAL A 256 -6.46 -8.44 -5.83
C VAL A 256 -6.19 -8.74 -4.36
N LEU A 257 -6.44 -7.77 -3.51
CA LEU A 257 -6.20 -7.86 -2.07
C LEU A 257 -7.43 -8.37 -1.31
N MET A 258 -8.58 -7.85 -1.69
CA MET A 258 -9.87 -8.23 -1.15
C MET A 258 -10.99 -7.85 -2.12
N THR A 259 -12.19 -8.35 -1.84
CA THR A 259 -13.40 -8.01 -2.57
C THR A 259 -14.43 -7.39 -1.64
N VAL A 260 -15.24 -6.48 -2.15
CA VAL A 260 -16.24 -5.72 -1.40
C VAL A 260 -17.58 -5.80 -2.12
N TYR A 261 -18.62 -6.19 -1.41
CA TYR A 261 -20.00 -6.08 -1.88
C TYR A 261 -20.52 -4.68 -1.62
N GLN A 262 -20.92 -3.98 -2.66
CA GLN A 262 -21.60 -2.69 -2.54
C GLN A 262 -23.07 -2.90 -2.15
N PRO A 263 -23.70 -1.99 -1.38
CA PRO A 263 -25.12 -2.12 -1.01
C PRO A 263 -26.05 -2.19 -2.24
N GLU A 264 -25.67 -1.51 -3.32
CA GLU A 264 -26.41 -1.50 -4.60
C GLU A 264 -26.36 -2.84 -5.33
N ALA A 265 -25.40 -3.71 -4.98
CA ALA A 265 -25.29 -5.05 -5.52
C ALA A 265 -26.05 -6.10 -4.68
N PHE A 266 -26.77 -5.69 -3.62
CA PHE A 266 -27.58 -6.60 -2.85
C PHE A 266 -28.85 -6.94 -3.63
N GLN A 267 -29.20 -8.22 -3.62
CA GLN A 267 -30.37 -8.76 -4.29
C GLN A 267 -31.14 -9.67 -3.33
N ILE A 268 -32.40 -9.89 -3.61
CA ILE A 268 -33.16 -10.96 -2.97
C ILE A 268 -33.14 -12.15 -3.90
N ARG A 269 -32.65 -13.27 -3.40
CA ARG A 269 -32.83 -14.57 -4.05
C ARG A 269 -34.06 -15.23 -3.44
N MET A 270 -35.10 -15.44 -4.23
CA MET A 270 -36.27 -16.21 -3.83
C MET A 270 -36.32 -17.53 -4.58
N SER A 271 -36.87 -18.57 -3.94
CA SER A 271 -37.05 -19.90 -4.50
C SER A 271 -38.47 -20.02 -5.01
N VAL A 272 -38.63 -20.22 -6.31
CA VAL A 272 -39.94 -20.34 -6.98
C VAL A 272 -40.13 -21.76 -7.47
N PRO A 273 -41.18 -22.50 -7.02
CA PRO A 273 -41.51 -23.81 -7.53
C PRO A 273 -41.82 -23.79 -9.04
N GLU A 274 -41.60 -24.94 -9.72
CA GLU A 274 -41.74 -25.05 -11.16
C GLU A 274 -43.18 -24.73 -11.64
N ASP A 275 -44.18 -25.13 -10.89
CA ASP A 275 -45.60 -24.89 -11.22
C ASP A 275 -45.99 -23.41 -11.14
N MET A 276 -45.33 -22.62 -10.30
CA MET A 276 -45.55 -21.18 -10.13
C MET A 276 -44.66 -20.32 -11.06
N LEU A 277 -43.60 -20.90 -11.65
CA LEU A 277 -42.63 -20.17 -12.45
C LEU A 277 -43.26 -19.47 -13.68
N SER A 278 -44.35 -20.02 -14.22
CA SER A 278 -45.04 -19.44 -15.37
C SER A 278 -45.69 -18.07 -15.08
N GLY A 279 -45.93 -17.78 -13.81
CA GLY A 279 -46.49 -16.50 -13.32
C GLY A 279 -45.44 -15.42 -13.15
N VAL A 280 -44.14 -15.76 -13.08
CA VAL A 280 -43.05 -14.83 -12.78
C VAL A 280 -42.34 -14.42 -14.05
N ARG A 281 -42.09 -13.10 -14.24
CA ARG A 281 -41.41 -12.55 -15.41
C ARG A 281 -40.34 -11.53 -14.98
N VAL A 282 -39.29 -11.46 -15.75
CA VAL A 282 -38.29 -10.41 -15.62
C VAL A 282 -38.97 -9.05 -15.86
N GLY A 283 -38.81 -8.14 -14.94
CA GLY A 283 -39.42 -6.81 -14.93
C GLY A 283 -40.66 -6.71 -14.05
N ASP A 284 -41.17 -7.80 -13.47
CA ASP A 284 -42.30 -7.75 -12.55
C ASP A 284 -41.92 -6.99 -11.27
N GLU A 285 -42.84 -6.16 -10.78
CA GLU A 285 -42.69 -5.46 -9.51
C GLU A 285 -42.83 -6.47 -8.35
N ALA A 286 -42.03 -6.27 -7.30
CA ALA A 286 -42.05 -7.11 -6.12
C ALA A 286 -42.15 -6.25 -4.84
N LEU A 287 -42.92 -6.72 -3.88
CA LEU A 287 -42.99 -6.15 -2.54
C LEU A 287 -42.20 -7.03 -1.58
N ILE A 288 -41.19 -6.47 -0.94
CA ILE A 288 -40.25 -7.18 -0.07
C ILE A 288 -40.53 -6.84 1.38
N TYR A 289 -40.83 -7.85 2.17
CA TYR A 289 -41.08 -7.75 3.62
C TYR A 289 -39.94 -8.43 4.37
N PHE A 290 -39.17 -7.65 5.12
CA PHE A 290 -38.11 -8.22 5.95
C PHE A 290 -38.69 -8.90 7.18
N ASN A 291 -38.32 -10.16 7.46
CA ASN A 291 -38.92 -10.96 8.53
C ASN A 291 -38.57 -10.44 9.93
N TRP A 292 -37.51 -9.64 10.07
CA TRP A 292 -37.16 -8.96 11.31
C TRP A 292 -38.03 -7.72 11.62
N ASN A 293 -38.70 -7.17 10.59
CA ASN A 293 -39.54 -5.98 10.76
C ASN A 293 -40.99 -6.43 11.00
N GLU A 294 -41.46 -6.21 12.23
CA GLU A 294 -42.83 -6.55 12.62
C GLU A 294 -43.87 -5.60 11.96
N ASP A 295 -43.46 -4.40 11.55
CA ASP A 295 -44.30 -3.44 10.81
C ASP A 295 -44.29 -3.76 9.31
N LYS A 296 -45.26 -4.54 8.90
CA LYS A 296 -45.47 -4.92 7.49
C LYS A 296 -46.19 -3.81 6.67
N SER A 297 -46.39 -2.60 7.23
CA SER A 297 -47.12 -1.54 6.54
C SER A 297 -46.30 -0.80 5.47
N ALA A 298 -44.97 -0.98 5.47
CA ALA A 298 -44.04 -0.34 4.53
C ALA A 298 -43.10 -1.38 3.89
N PRO A 299 -43.56 -2.10 2.85
CA PRO A 299 -42.68 -3.02 2.10
C PRO A 299 -41.62 -2.24 1.31
N CYS A 300 -40.47 -2.85 1.13
CA CYS A 300 -39.47 -2.34 0.20
C CYS A 300 -39.89 -2.75 -1.23
N ALA A 301 -39.82 -1.81 -2.17
CA ALA A 301 -40.10 -2.11 -3.58
C ALA A 301 -38.88 -2.76 -4.23
N GLY A 302 -39.12 -3.77 -5.04
CA GLY A 302 -38.14 -4.45 -5.85
C GLY A 302 -38.63 -4.75 -7.24
N VAL A 303 -37.73 -5.21 -8.11
CA VAL A 303 -38.05 -5.61 -9.49
C VAL A 303 -37.34 -6.91 -9.79
N VAL A 304 -38.05 -7.87 -10.36
CA VAL A 304 -37.47 -9.15 -10.81
C VAL A 304 -36.46 -8.89 -11.91
N ARG A 305 -35.21 -9.21 -11.65
CA ARG A 305 -34.07 -8.98 -12.56
C ARG A 305 -33.78 -10.20 -13.42
N GLU A 306 -33.73 -11.34 -12.78
CA GLU A 306 -33.28 -12.59 -13.45
C GLU A 306 -34.01 -13.80 -12.89
N ILE A 307 -34.25 -14.76 -13.77
CA ILE A 307 -34.79 -16.08 -13.45
C ILE A 307 -33.76 -17.12 -13.89
N SER A 308 -33.25 -17.92 -12.95
CA SER A 308 -32.27 -18.96 -13.23
C SER A 308 -32.85 -20.03 -14.18
N TYR A 309 -32.05 -20.42 -15.15
CA TYR A 309 -32.40 -21.58 -16.02
C TYR A 309 -32.04 -22.95 -15.41
N VAL A 310 -31.40 -22.93 -14.24
CA VAL A 310 -30.96 -24.13 -13.54
C VAL A 310 -31.74 -24.26 -12.26
N SER A 311 -32.38 -25.44 -12.05
CA SER A 311 -33.10 -25.75 -10.81
C SER A 311 -32.13 -26.02 -9.65
N GLU A 312 -32.48 -25.58 -8.44
CA GLU A 312 -31.74 -25.83 -7.19
C GLU A 312 -32.36 -27.02 -6.41
N ALA A 313 -32.91 -28.02 -7.08
CA ALA A 313 -33.53 -29.18 -6.42
C ALA A 313 -32.46 -30.03 -5.70
N GLU A 314 -32.65 -30.31 -4.41
CA GLU A 314 -32.03 -31.44 -3.72
C GLU A 314 -32.66 -32.72 -4.19
N ALA A 315 -31.96 -33.86 -4.12
CA ALA A 315 -32.26 -35.12 -4.80
C ALA A 315 -33.68 -35.72 -4.56
N ASP A 316 -34.45 -35.23 -3.58
CA ASP A 316 -35.79 -35.69 -3.22
C ASP A 316 -36.83 -34.56 -3.03
N SER A 317 -36.52 -33.32 -3.47
CA SER A 317 -37.41 -32.16 -3.37
C SER A 317 -38.01 -31.80 -4.75
N GLU A 318 -39.15 -31.10 -4.77
CA GLU A 318 -39.72 -30.55 -5.99
C GLU A 318 -38.77 -29.55 -6.62
N PRO A 319 -38.64 -29.52 -7.97
CA PRO A 319 -37.74 -28.56 -8.63
C PRO A 319 -38.19 -27.11 -8.33
N ALA A 320 -37.26 -26.33 -7.87
CA ALA A 320 -37.43 -24.88 -7.66
C ALA A 320 -36.34 -24.12 -8.39
N TYR A 321 -36.66 -22.91 -8.80
CA TYR A 321 -35.76 -22.04 -9.55
C TYR A 321 -35.44 -20.77 -8.75
N SER A 322 -34.17 -20.38 -8.73
CA SER A 322 -33.78 -19.11 -8.13
C SER A 322 -34.22 -17.93 -8.99
N VAL A 323 -34.92 -17.00 -8.38
CA VAL A 323 -35.34 -15.75 -8.98
C VAL A 323 -34.68 -14.64 -8.19
N TYR A 324 -34.02 -13.72 -8.89
CA TYR A 324 -33.29 -12.59 -8.28
C TYR A 324 -34.10 -11.30 -8.45
N VAL A 325 -34.29 -10.59 -7.35
CA VAL A 325 -35.02 -9.34 -7.28
C VAL A 325 -34.06 -8.23 -6.86
N ASP A 326 -33.93 -7.21 -7.69
CA ASP A 326 -33.19 -5.99 -7.35
C ASP A 326 -34.02 -5.14 -6.42
N PHE A 327 -33.39 -4.56 -5.42
CA PHE A 327 -34.02 -3.62 -4.50
C PHE A 327 -32.97 -2.61 -3.99
N GLN A 328 -33.40 -1.54 -3.37
CA GLN A 328 -32.51 -0.57 -2.76
C GLN A 328 -32.30 -0.91 -1.28
N ALA A 329 -31.11 -1.44 -0.96
CA ALA A 329 -30.75 -1.77 0.40
C ALA A 329 -30.41 -0.50 1.19
N ASP A 330 -30.89 -0.41 2.42
CA ASP A 330 -30.47 0.61 3.40
C ASP A 330 -29.39 0.07 4.36
N GLU A 331 -28.93 0.92 5.28
CA GLU A 331 -27.88 0.58 6.24
C GLU A 331 -28.26 -0.55 7.23
N THR A 332 -29.53 -0.90 7.36
CA THR A 332 -30.03 -1.93 8.27
C THR A 332 -29.99 -3.32 7.66
N VAL A 333 -29.95 -3.42 6.32
CA VAL A 333 -29.96 -4.67 5.56
C VAL A 333 -28.61 -5.38 5.70
N ARG A 334 -28.66 -6.69 5.94
CA ARG A 334 -27.48 -7.57 6.03
C ARG A 334 -27.66 -8.77 5.13
N LEU A 335 -26.54 -9.25 4.54
CA LEU A 335 -26.51 -10.49 3.80
C LEU A 335 -26.99 -11.65 4.66
N GLY A 336 -27.78 -12.54 4.10
CA GLY A 336 -28.35 -13.67 4.80
C GLY A 336 -29.66 -13.39 5.54
N MET A 337 -30.15 -12.15 5.54
CA MET A 337 -31.49 -11.84 6.11
C MET A 337 -32.60 -12.51 5.29
N ASN A 338 -33.57 -13.09 5.99
CA ASN A 338 -34.75 -13.70 5.38
C ASN A 338 -35.83 -12.64 5.12
N VAL A 339 -36.49 -12.79 4.00
CA VAL A 339 -37.57 -11.90 3.55
C VAL A 339 -38.72 -12.73 2.99
N THR A 340 -39.89 -12.14 2.97
CA THR A 340 -41.05 -12.64 2.19
C THR A 340 -41.22 -11.70 1.01
N VAL A 341 -41.25 -12.26 -0.20
CA VAL A 341 -41.46 -11.50 -1.44
C VAL A 341 -42.86 -11.76 -1.93
N VAL A 342 -43.60 -10.70 -2.25
CA VAL A 342 -44.94 -10.77 -2.80
C VAL A 342 -44.92 -10.24 -4.23
N LEU A 343 -45.37 -11.05 -5.16
CA LEU A 343 -45.58 -10.63 -6.55
C LEU A 343 -47.04 -10.29 -6.73
N PRO A 344 -47.41 -9.08 -7.21
CA PRO A 344 -48.79 -8.62 -7.35
C PRO A 344 -49.51 -9.23 -8.55
#